data_4aaa24b65553ba5146b5a308db298522
#
_entry.id   4aaa24b65553ba5146b5a308db298522
#
_cell.length_a   1.000
_cell.length_b   1.000
_cell.length_c   1.000
_cell.angle_alpha   90.00
_cell.angle_beta   90.00
_cell.angle_gamma   90.00
#
_symmetry.space_group_name_H-M   'P 1'
#
loop_
_entity.id
_entity.type
_entity.pdbx_description
1 polymer ?
#
loop_
_entity_poly.entity_id
_entity_poly.type
_entity_poly.pdbx_seq_one_letter_code
_entity_poly.pdbx_strand_id
1 'polypeptide(L)'
;MIDVILLIGRLLFVALLYLFLFAIMKTGIGLVRGQRKGEKTWTVAIEKGPKELRGVNIAVNGPVIVGRSPGSDIVIGAEYVSSRHARFVLMGQNLFVEDLGSTNGTAVNGRFISEPTALKNGDKVAVFDVTMRVRFAQ
;
A
#
# COMPACT_ATOMS: atom_id res chain seq x y z
N MET A 1 -41.32 -44.71 19.34
CA MET A 1 -40.37 -44.94 18.22
C MET A 1 -40.26 -43.74 17.29
N ILE A 2 -41.36 -43.22 16.77
CA ILE A 2 -41.37 -42.08 15.84
C ILE A 2 -40.79 -40.83 16.46
N ASP A 3 -41.06 -40.54 17.72
CA ASP A 3 -40.53 -39.37 18.45
C ASP A 3 -39.03 -39.40 18.61
N VAL A 4 -38.45 -40.59 18.84
CA VAL A 4 -37.01 -40.77 18.95
C VAL A 4 -36.30 -40.58 17.62
N ILE A 5 -36.92 -41.05 16.53
CA ILE A 5 -36.40 -40.84 15.16
C ILE A 5 -36.43 -39.38 14.80
N LEU A 6 -37.51 -38.66 15.14
CA LEU A 6 -37.61 -37.23 14.91
C LEU A 6 -36.61 -36.43 15.75
N LEU A 7 -36.39 -36.83 16.99
CA LEU A 7 -35.38 -36.22 17.86
C LEU A 7 -33.97 -36.36 17.27
N ILE A 8 -33.60 -37.57 16.85
CA ILE A 8 -32.31 -37.86 16.22
C ILE A 8 -32.17 -37.01 14.94
N GLY A 9 -33.20 -36.94 14.11
CA GLY A 9 -33.21 -36.14 12.89
C GLY A 9 -32.96 -34.63 13.16
N ARG A 10 -33.62 -34.09 14.20
CA ARG A 10 -33.42 -32.70 14.64
C ARG A 10 -31.98 -32.45 15.13
N LEU A 11 -31.45 -33.32 15.94
CA LEU A 11 -30.07 -33.20 16.44
C LEU A 11 -29.04 -33.26 15.32
N LEU A 12 -29.26 -34.18 14.37
CA LEU A 12 -28.39 -34.33 13.20
C LEU A 12 -28.43 -33.13 12.30
N PHE A 13 -29.64 -32.55 12.07
CA PHE A 13 -29.82 -31.34 11.31
C PHE A 13 -29.10 -30.13 11.96
N VAL A 14 -29.26 -29.96 13.27
CA VAL A 14 -28.59 -28.90 14.03
C VAL A 14 -27.07 -29.05 13.95
N ALA A 15 -26.54 -30.26 14.13
CA ALA A 15 -25.12 -30.53 14.02
C ALA A 15 -24.56 -30.19 12.62
N LEU A 16 -25.32 -30.52 11.58
CA LEU A 16 -24.96 -30.26 10.19
C LEU A 16 -24.99 -28.76 9.88
N LEU A 17 -25.97 -28.02 10.45
CA LEU A 17 -26.05 -26.57 10.36
C LEU A 17 -24.83 -25.89 11.01
N TYR A 18 -24.44 -26.33 12.22
CA TYR A 18 -23.26 -25.78 12.89
C TYR A 18 -21.97 -26.09 12.14
N LEU A 19 -21.82 -27.30 11.59
CA LEU A 19 -20.70 -27.67 10.73
C LEU A 19 -20.60 -26.76 9.49
N PHE A 20 -21.72 -26.48 8.85
CA PHE A 20 -21.81 -25.62 7.69
C PHE A 20 -21.43 -24.18 8.03
N LEU A 21 -21.98 -23.63 9.12
CA LEU A 21 -21.61 -22.28 9.62
C LEU A 21 -20.12 -22.19 9.98
N PHE A 22 -19.60 -23.22 10.61
CA PHE A 22 -18.17 -23.29 10.95
C PHE A 22 -17.29 -23.33 9.69
N ALA A 23 -17.68 -24.07 8.67
CA ALA A 23 -16.99 -24.11 7.38
C ALA A 23 -16.99 -22.75 6.68
N ILE A 24 -18.13 -22.06 6.66
CA ILE A 24 -18.24 -20.70 6.09
C ILE A 24 -17.33 -19.74 6.86
N MET A 25 -17.37 -19.76 8.19
CA MET A 25 -16.57 -18.87 9.02
C MET A 25 -15.07 -19.12 8.82
N LYS A 26 -14.66 -20.40 8.77
CA LYS A 26 -13.26 -20.77 8.50
C LYS A 26 -12.79 -20.34 7.11
N THR A 27 -13.63 -20.49 6.10
CA THR A 27 -13.33 -20.09 4.72
C THR A 27 -13.29 -18.57 4.58
N GLY A 28 -14.24 -17.84 5.20
CA GLY A 28 -14.26 -16.38 5.20
C GLY A 28 -13.02 -15.76 5.86
N ILE A 29 -12.58 -16.30 7.00
CA ILE A 29 -11.36 -15.85 7.68
C ILE A 29 -10.12 -16.16 6.84
N GLY A 30 -10.12 -17.29 6.13
CA GLY A 30 -9.03 -17.67 5.21
C GLY A 30 -8.88 -16.71 4.03
N LEU A 31 -9.98 -16.26 3.43
CA LEU A 31 -9.97 -15.30 2.33
C LEU A 31 -9.46 -13.92 2.75
N VAL A 32 -9.83 -13.45 3.94
CA VAL A 32 -9.36 -12.16 4.47
C VAL A 32 -7.89 -12.22 4.90
N ARG A 33 -7.42 -13.35 5.44
CA ARG A 33 -6.01 -13.55 5.83
C ARG A 33 -5.11 -13.95 4.67
N GLY A 34 -5.63 -14.62 3.66
CA GLY A 34 -4.87 -15.07 2.49
C GLY A 34 -4.32 -13.93 1.63
N GLN A 35 -4.95 -12.76 1.65
CA GLN A 35 -4.47 -11.59 0.93
C GLN A 35 -3.29 -10.87 1.60
N ARG A 36 -2.90 -11.24 2.83
CA ARG A 36 -1.76 -10.62 3.54
C ARG A 36 -0.48 -11.45 3.54
N LYS A 37 -0.48 -12.64 2.97
CA LYS A 37 0.69 -13.52 3.00
C LYS A 37 1.46 -13.43 1.67
N GLY A 38 2.44 -12.52 1.60
CA GLY A 38 3.48 -12.53 0.58
C GLY A 38 3.24 -11.68 -0.65
N GLU A 39 2.36 -10.68 -0.61
CA GLU A 39 2.39 -9.65 -1.65
C GLU A 39 3.67 -8.84 -1.47
N LYS A 40 4.54 -8.98 -2.45
CA LYS A 40 5.70 -8.13 -2.61
C LYS A 40 5.21 -6.70 -2.67
N THR A 41 5.44 -5.95 -1.61
CA THR A 41 4.92 -4.59 -1.48
C THR A 41 6.06 -3.59 -1.61
N TRP A 42 5.87 -2.62 -2.47
CA TRP A 42 6.75 -1.47 -2.53
C TRP A 42 6.53 -0.57 -1.33
N THR A 43 7.61 -0.09 -0.75
CA THR A 43 7.59 0.91 0.31
C THR A 43 8.43 2.12 -0.07
N VAL A 44 7.97 3.28 0.32
CA VAL A 44 8.71 4.55 0.19
C VAL A 44 9.16 4.95 1.59
N ALA A 45 10.46 4.96 1.81
CA ALA A 45 11.10 5.34 3.08
C ALA A 45 11.71 6.73 2.95
N ILE A 46 11.39 7.65 3.85
CA ILE A 46 11.96 8.99 3.86
C ILE A 46 13.28 8.97 4.61
N GLU A 47 14.40 9.12 3.89
CA GLU A 47 15.75 9.08 4.46
C GLU A 47 16.25 10.47 4.87
N LYS A 48 15.95 11.48 4.07
CA LYS A 48 16.39 12.86 4.30
C LYS A 48 15.19 13.81 4.16
N GLY A 49 15.14 14.80 5.03
CA GLY A 49 14.09 15.81 5.06
C GLY A 49 13.85 16.35 6.46
N PRO A 50 12.73 17.03 6.70
CA PRO A 50 12.30 17.49 8.01
C PRO A 50 12.30 16.36 9.04
N LYS A 51 12.56 16.68 10.31
CA LYS A 51 12.66 15.68 11.39
C LYS A 51 11.40 14.83 11.53
N GLU A 52 10.25 15.44 11.30
CA GLU A 52 8.91 14.83 11.41
C GLU A 52 8.68 13.74 10.35
N LEU A 53 9.37 13.84 9.22
CA LEU A 53 9.22 12.91 8.09
C LEU A 53 10.29 11.83 8.06
N ARG A 54 11.44 12.04 8.71
CA ARG A 54 12.54 11.05 8.67
C ARG A 54 12.13 9.74 9.30
N GLY A 55 12.43 8.65 8.61
CA GLY A 55 12.12 7.29 9.04
C GLY A 55 10.66 6.87 8.81
N VAL A 56 9.82 7.76 8.25
CA VAL A 56 8.48 7.37 7.83
C VAL A 56 8.58 6.41 6.65
N ASN A 57 7.86 5.29 6.75
CA ASN A 57 7.76 4.29 5.71
C ASN A 57 6.29 4.17 5.28
N ILE A 58 6.04 4.32 4.00
CA ILE A 58 4.70 4.27 3.42
C ILE A 58 4.63 3.09 2.45
N ALA A 59 3.70 2.17 2.69
CA ALA A 59 3.42 1.08 1.76
C ALA A 59 2.65 1.62 0.55
N VAL A 60 3.11 1.26 -0.65
CA VAL A 60 2.47 1.68 -1.90
C VAL A 60 1.44 0.63 -2.30
N ASN A 61 0.21 0.78 -1.82
CA ASN A 61 -0.93 -0.08 -2.17
C ASN A 61 -1.85 0.56 -3.22
N GLY A 62 -1.52 1.78 -3.65
CA GLY A 62 -2.24 2.59 -4.62
C GLY A 62 -1.41 3.82 -4.96
N PRO A 63 -1.95 4.81 -5.69
CA PRO A 63 -1.25 6.05 -5.96
C PRO A 63 -0.89 6.79 -4.67
N VAL A 64 0.39 7.12 -4.49
CA VAL A 64 0.89 7.90 -3.34
C VAL A 64 1.34 9.27 -3.85
N ILE A 65 0.67 10.31 -3.39
CA ILE A 65 0.94 11.69 -3.80
C ILE A 65 1.87 12.35 -2.80
N VAL A 66 2.91 13.00 -3.34
CA VAL A 66 3.87 13.81 -2.59
C VAL A 66 3.63 15.27 -2.93
N GLY A 67 3.53 16.13 -1.94
CA GLY A 67 3.34 17.54 -2.18
C GLY A 67 3.19 18.37 -0.91
N ARG A 68 3.03 19.68 -1.09
CA ARG A 68 2.85 20.61 0.01
C ARG A 68 1.43 20.65 0.56
N SER A 69 0.46 20.23 -0.25
CA SER A 69 -0.96 20.21 0.17
C SER A 69 -1.18 19.26 1.34
N PRO A 70 -1.97 19.65 2.35
CA PRO A 70 -2.37 18.75 3.44
C PRO A 70 -3.12 17.48 2.98
N GLY A 71 -3.68 17.51 1.77
CA GLY A 71 -4.33 16.35 1.15
C GLY A 71 -3.38 15.38 0.43
N SER A 72 -2.08 15.63 0.46
CA SER A 72 -1.07 14.69 -0.06
C SER A 72 -0.83 13.56 0.94
N ASP A 73 -0.45 12.38 0.44
CA ASP A 73 -0.11 11.23 1.29
C ASP A 73 1.22 11.45 2.01
N ILE A 74 2.16 12.12 1.34
CA ILE A 74 3.42 12.60 1.92
C ILE A 74 3.40 14.13 1.85
N VAL A 75 3.18 14.76 2.99
CA VAL A 75 3.11 16.23 3.08
C VAL A 75 4.49 16.79 3.37
N ILE A 76 5.02 17.59 2.43
CA ILE A 76 6.28 18.31 2.59
C ILE A 76 5.95 19.81 2.67
N GLY A 77 5.97 20.37 3.89
CA GLY A 77 5.60 21.74 4.18
C GLY A 77 6.62 22.80 3.75
N ALA A 78 7.30 22.63 2.62
CA ALA A 78 8.29 23.55 2.09
C ALA A 78 7.73 24.37 0.92
N GLU A 79 8.04 25.66 0.88
CA GLU A 79 7.56 26.58 -0.16
C GLU A 79 8.00 26.18 -1.58
N TYR A 80 9.16 25.52 -1.67
CA TYR A 80 9.73 25.05 -2.93
C TYR A 80 9.10 23.75 -3.45
N VAL A 81 8.18 23.17 -2.70
CA VAL A 81 7.43 21.98 -3.09
C VAL A 81 6.04 22.38 -3.58
N SER A 82 5.67 21.93 -4.76
CA SER A 82 4.36 22.20 -5.35
C SER A 82 3.25 21.50 -4.54
N SER A 83 2.02 22.04 -4.58
CA SER A 83 0.87 21.48 -3.85
C SER A 83 0.68 19.99 -4.12
N ARG A 84 0.81 19.58 -5.37
CA ARG A 84 0.94 18.20 -5.83
C ARG A 84 2.21 18.14 -6.68
N HIS A 85 3.26 17.56 -6.12
CA HIS A 85 4.59 17.65 -6.73
C HIS A 85 4.93 16.41 -7.55
N ALA A 86 4.77 15.25 -6.97
CA ALA A 86 5.07 13.97 -7.60
C ALA A 86 4.05 12.92 -7.17
N ARG A 87 4.01 11.82 -7.91
CA ARG A 87 3.15 10.68 -7.63
C ARG A 87 3.92 9.38 -7.83
N PHE A 88 3.83 8.49 -6.84
CA PHE A 88 4.20 7.10 -7.01
C PHE A 88 2.98 6.30 -7.44
N VAL A 89 3.13 5.44 -8.43
CA VAL A 89 2.05 4.60 -8.94
C VAL A 89 2.55 3.21 -9.29
N LEU A 90 1.75 2.20 -8.97
CA LEU A 90 2.01 0.82 -9.40
C LEU A 90 1.40 0.58 -10.78
N MET A 91 2.18 0.07 -11.69
CA MET A 91 1.74 -0.44 -12.98
C MET A 91 2.14 -1.92 -13.05
N GLY A 92 1.18 -2.81 -12.82
CA GLY A 92 1.45 -4.23 -12.59
C GLY A 92 2.27 -4.42 -11.31
N GLN A 93 3.45 -5.02 -11.42
CA GLN A 93 4.37 -5.23 -10.29
C GLN A 93 5.47 -4.16 -10.19
N ASN A 94 5.51 -3.21 -11.10
CA ASN A 94 6.54 -2.19 -11.17
C ASN A 94 6.05 -0.88 -10.56
N LEU A 95 6.93 -0.26 -9.77
CA LEU A 95 6.69 1.06 -9.22
C LEU A 95 7.24 2.13 -10.16
N PHE A 96 6.44 3.15 -10.42
CA PHE A 96 6.82 4.32 -11.18
C PHE A 96 6.71 5.56 -10.32
N VAL A 97 7.54 6.55 -10.64
CA VAL A 97 7.37 7.92 -10.15
C VAL A 97 7.12 8.86 -11.33
N GLU A 98 6.23 9.81 -11.12
CA GLU A 98 5.82 10.80 -12.10
C GLU A 98 5.87 12.18 -11.47
N ASP A 99 6.46 13.14 -12.17
CA ASP A 99 6.38 14.55 -11.80
C ASP A 99 5.04 15.14 -12.26
N LEU A 100 4.32 15.78 -11.37
CA LEU A 100 2.99 16.33 -11.66
C LEU A 100 3.03 17.78 -12.14
N GLY A 101 4.04 18.14 -12.93
CA GLY A 101 4.25 19.50 -13.40
C GLY A 101 4.77 20.43 -12.30
N SER A 102 5.64 19.91 -11.45
CA SER A 102 6.20 20.66 -10.34
C SER A 102 7.09 21.83 -10.79
N THR A 103 7.20 22.87 -9.96
CA THR A 103 8.02 24.04 -10.27
C THR A 103 9.52 23.72 -10.25
N ASN A 104 9.96 22.90 -9.30
CA ASN A 104 11.39 22.60 -9.08
C ASN A 104 11.84 21.21 -9.55
N GLY A 105 10.91 20.42 -10.05
CA GLY A 105 11.17 19.10 -10.60
C GLY A 105 11.34 17.99 -9.56
N THR A 106 11.25 16.77 -10.03
CA THR A 106 11.48 15.51 -9.29
C THR A 106 12.71 14.85 -9.87
N ALA A 107 13.60 14.35 -9.03
CA ALA A 107 14.81 13.65 -9.47
C ALA A 107 14.82 12.20 -9.01
N VAL A 108 15.32 11.31 -9.88
CA VAL A 108 15.58 9.90 -9.56
C VAL A 108 17.09 9.66 -9.66
N ASN A 109 17.70 9.23 -8.57
CA ASN A 109 19.16 9.00 -8.48
C ASN A 109 19.96 10.22 -8.96
N GLY A 110 19.51 11.43 -8.62
CA GLY A 110 20.17 12.68 -8.96
C GLY A 110 19.87 13.22 -10.36
N ARG A 111 19.03 12.57 -11.15
CA ARG A 111 18.62 13.03 -12.48
C ARG A 111 17.16 13.46 -12.49
N PHE A 112 16.89 14.68 -12.95
CA PHE A 112 15.52 15.14 -13.12
C PHE A 112 14.78 14.31 -14.18
N ILE A 113 13.54 14.00 -13.87
CA ILE A 113 12.66 13.25 -14.76
C ILE A 113 11.68 14.20 -15.48
N SER A 114 11.35 13.88 -16.72
CA SER A 114 10.35 14.59 -17.54
C SER A 114 9.17 13.71 -17.92
N GLU A 115 9.26 12.42 -17.62
CA GLU A 115 8.24 11.41 -17.93
C GLU A 115 8.15 10.40 -16.80
N PRO A 116 7.07 9.62 -16.71
CA PRO A 116 6.94 8.56 -15.72
C PRO A 116 8.12 7.60 -15.81
N THR A 117 8.84 7.45 -14.69
CA THR A 117 10.10 6.71 -14.64
C THR A 117 9.94 5.48 -13.76
N ALA A 118 10.27 4.31 -14.31
CA ALA A 118 10.25 3.05 -13.57
C ALA A 118 11.36 3.03 -12.50
N LEU A 119 11.00 2.60 -11.30
CA LEU A 119 11.89 2.54 -10.15
C LEU A 119 12.33 1.09 -9.88
N LYS A 120 13.56 0.95 -9.43
CA LYS A 120 14.16 -0.30 -8.95
C LYS A 120 14.30 -0.26 -7.44
N ASN A 121 14.41 -1.45 -6.85
CA ASN A 121 14.67 -1.56 -5.41
C ASN A 121 15.96 -0.81 -5.04
N GLY A 122 15.84 0.10 -4.07
CA GLY A 122 16.95 0.93 -3.60
C GLY A 122 17.10 2.28 -4.30
N ASP A 123 16.32 2.57 -5.36
CA ASP A 123 16.36 3.88 -6.02
C ASP A 123 15.97 5.00 -5.06
N LYS A 124 16.57 6.16 -5.28
CA LYS A 124 16.32 7.38 -4.51
C LYS A 124 15.54 8.37 -5.35
N VAL A 125 14.43 8.82 -4.81
CA VAL A 125 13.62 9.89 -5.38
C VAL A 125 13.77 11.14 -4.54
N ALA A 126 14.16 12.23 -5.15
CA ALA A 126 14.32 13.53 -4.49
C ALA A 126 13.26 14.51 -4.95
N VAL A 127 12.61 15.13 -3.98
CA VAL A 127 11.72 16.27 -4.12
C VAL A 127 12.30 17.39 -3.29
N PHE A 128 12.95 18.34 -3.94
CA PHE A 128 13.72 19.41 -3.33
C PHE A 128 14.78 18.86 -2.34
N ASP A 129 14.68 19.12 -1.05
CA ASP A 129 15.60 18.66 -0.01
C ASP A 129 15.20 17.34 0.64
N VAL A 130 14.05 16.78 0.27
CA VAL A 130 13.55 15.50 0.77
C VAL A 130 13.97 14.38 -0.16
N THR A 131 14.66 13.39 0.41
CA THR A 131 15.08 12.18 -0.29
C THR A 131 14.31 10.98 0.24
N MET A 132 13.67 10.28 -0.66
CA MET A 132 12.90 9.07 -0.41
C MET A 132 13.59 7.88 -1.08
N ARG A 133 13.73 6.78 -0.36
CA ARG A 133 14.23 5.53 -0.92
C ARG A 133 13.08 4.57 -1.14
N VAL A 134 13.00 3.99 -2.32
CA VAL A 134 12.03 2.94 -2.60
C VAL A 134 12.63 1.57 -2.27
N ARG A 135 11.83 0.74 -1.62
CA ARG A 135 12.21 -0.63 -1.25
C ARG A 135 11.11 -1.58 -1.67
N PHE A 136 11.55 -2.72 -2.14
CA PHE A 136 10.67 -3.82 -2.47
C PHE A 136 10.83 -4.89 -1.40
N ALA A 137 9.86 -4.99 -0.50
CA ALA A 137 9.85 -5.98 0.57
C ALA A 137 9.23 -7.29 0.08
N GLN A 138 9.88 -8.40 0.42
CA GLN A 138 9.31 -9.74 0.29
C GLN A 138 8.51 -10.09 1.53
#